data_155cfc2944ed6c6d3ef4e0c5989568ab
#
_entry.id   155cfc2944ed6c6d3ef4e0c5989568ab
#
_cell.length_a   1.000
_cell.length_b   1.000
_cell.length_c   1.000
_cell.angle_alpha   90.00
_cell.angle_beta   90.00
_cell.angle_gamma   90.00
#
_symmetry.space_group_name_H-M   'P 1'
#
loop_
_entity.id
_entity.type
_entity.pdbx_description
1 polymer ?
#
loop_
_entity_poly.entity_id
_entity_poly.type
_entity_poly.pdbx_seq_one_letter_code
_entity_poly.pdbx_strand_id
1 'polypeptide(L)'
;MAEQNNNQQQDVNQLLKVRYDKLHELQENGKDPFVITKYDVTNHSTDVKEHFEEMEGKEVSLAGRMMFKLVMGKASFCNIQDLKGRIQIYVARDSIGEESYADFKKYDVGDILGVKGIVFKTKTGEISIHAAEVTLLSKSLQILPEKFHGLTDTDTRYRQRYVDLIMNEDVKDTFVKRSKVISTIRRYLDGQGFMEVETPMLVSNAGGAAARPFETHFNALDEDLKLRISLELYLKRLIVGGMERVYEIGRVFRNEGLDTRHNPEFTLMELYQAYTDYHGMMDLTENLYRYVAKEVTGSEMLTYGEHTMDLSKPFERITMVDAVKKYAGVDFNEVKDTAEAKKLADEHHIEYEERHEKGDILNLFFEEYVEEHLIQPTFVMDHPIEISPLTKKKPENPDYVERFEFFMNGWEMANAYSELNDPIDQRARFAAQEEAFAAGDEEANHTDEDFLNALSIGMPPTGGIGFGIDRMVMMMTNSPAIRDVLLFPTMKSLDK
;
A
#
# COMPACT_ATOMS: atom_id res chain seq x y z
N MET A 1 16.12 36.94 -7.64
CA MET A 1 15.68 35.53 -7.75
C MET A 1 16.23 34.84 -9.02
N ALA A 2 16.09 35.39 -10.24
CA ALA A 2 16.60 34.75 -11.46
C ALA A 2 18.14 34.63 -11.51
N GLU A 3 18.89 35.64 -11.04
CA GLU A 3 20.36 35.57 -10.95
C GLU A 3 20.89 34.62 -9.88
N GLN A 4 20.19 34.47 -8.76
CA GLN A 4 20.54 33.49 -7.72
C GLN A 4 20.29 32.06 -8.19
N ASN A 5 19.18 31.81 -8.93
CA ASN A 5 18.92 30.50 -9.54
C ASN A 5 19.95 30.14 -10.61
N ASN A 6 20.41 31.10 -11.41
CA ASN A 6 21.40 30.85 -12.44
C ASN A 6 22.79 30.51 -11.87
N ASN A 7 23.18 31.19 -10.77
CA ASN A 7 24.43 30.86 -10.09
C ASN A 7 24.37 29.47 -9.40
N GLN A 8 23.27 29.14 -8.75
CA GLN A 8 23.10 27.78 -8.16
C GLN A 8 23.17 26.67 -9.22
N GLN A 9 22.55 26.88 -10.38
CA GLN A 9 22.59 25.90 -11.48
C GLN A 9 24.00 25.74 -12.06
N GLN A 10 24.76 26.83 -12.17
CA GLN A 10 26.16 26.79 -12.62
C GLN A 10 27.05 26.05 -11.61
N ASP A 11 26.87 26.29 -10.30
CA ASP A 11 27.61 25.61 -9.25
C ASP A 11 27.31 24.10 -9.23
N VAL A 12 26.04 23.70 -9.39
CA VAL A 12 25.63 22.29 -9.49
C VAL A 12 26.29 21.62 -10.71
N ASN A 13 26.25 22.24 -11.86
CA ASN A 13 26.87 21.70 -13.09
C ASN A 13 28.38 21.54 -12.93
N GLN A 14 29.05 22.46 -12.24
CA GLN A 14 30.49 22.36 -11.95
C GLN A 14 30.80 21.19 -11.00
N LEU A 15 29.98 20.99 -9.95
CA LEU A 15 30.14 19.86 -9.05
C LEU A 15 29.89 18.50 -9.72
N LEU A 16 28.90 18.42 -10.61
CA LEU A 16 28.65 17.23 -11.42
C LEU A 16 29.88 16.92 -12.31
N LYS A 17 30.42 17.93 -13.01
CA LYS A 17 31.62 17.77 -13.82
C LYS A 17 32.78 17.19 -13.02
N VAL A 18 33.05 17.71 -11.83
CA VAL A 18 34.11 17.19 -10.95
C VAL A 18 33.92 15.71 -10.63
N ARG A 19 32.66 15.23 -10.44
CA ARG A 19 32.41 13.80 -10.19
C ARG A 19 32.68 12.93 -11.42
N TYR A 20 32.35 13.41 -12.62
CA TYR A 20 32.68 12.74 -13.87
C TYR A 20 34.19 12.70 -14.11
N ASP A 21 34.91 13.80 -13.86
CA ASP A 21 36.36 13.86 -13.99
C ASP A 21 37.04 12.86 -13.05
N LYS A 22 36.58 12.75 -11.80
CA LYS A 22 37.06 11.74 -10.83
C LYS A 22 36.80 10.31 -11.29
N LEU A 23 35.64 10.04 -11.91
CA LEU A 23 35.34 8.72 -12.48
C LEU A 23 36.32 8.40 -13.62
N HIS A 24 36.52 9.32 -14.55
CA HIS A 24 37.47 9.14 -15.66
C HIS A 24 38.90 8.88 -15.14
N GLU A 25 39.37 9.63 -14.13
CA GLU A 25 40.68 9.38 -13.49
C GLU A 25 40.76 7.96 -12.93
N LEU A 26 39.69 7.47 -12.25
CA LEU A 26 39.66 6.10 -11.74
C LEU A 26 39.72 5.06 -12.87
N GLN A 27 38.99 5.29 -13.96
CA GLN A 27 38.96 4.39 -15.14
C GLN A 27 40.30 4.34 -15.83
N GLU A 28 40.96 5.47 -16.06
CA GLU A 28 42.29 5.56 -16.67
C GLU A 28 43.35 4.86 -15.83
N ASN A 29 43.19 4.86 -14.48
CA ASN A 29 44.10 4.16 -13.55
C ASN A 29 43.76 2.68 -13.32
N GLY A 30 42.80 2.11 -14.10
CA GLY A 30 42.37 0.71 -13.97
C GLY A 30 41.61 0.41 -12.69
N LYS A 31 41.01 1.42 -12.05
CA LYS A 31 40.23 1.35 -10.80
C LYS A 31 38.74 1.66 -11.05
N ASP A 32 38.23 1.26 -12.20
CA ASP A 32 36.82 1.48 -12.58
C ASP A 32 35.87 0.73 -11.62
N PRO A 33 35.05 1.42 -10.80
CA PRO A 33 34.15 0.76 -9.87
C PRO A 33 33.04 -0.05 -10.58
N PHE A 34 32.69 0.30 -11.82
CA PHE A 34 31.58 -0.32 -12.54
C PHE A 34 31.91 -1.70 -13.17
N VAL A 35 33.18 -2.12 -13.10
CA VAL A 35 33.57 -3.49 -13.50
C VAL A 35 33.41 -4.49 -12.34
N ILE A 36 33.16 -4.02 -11.11
CA ILE A 36 32.98 -4.88 -9.95
C ILE A 36 31.56 -5.46 -9.99
N THR A 37 31.46 -6.78 -10.12
CA THR A 37 30.16 -7.48 -10.26
C THR A 37 29.69 -8.13 -8.96
N LYS A 38 30.57 -8.28 -7.96
CA LYS A 38 30.27 -8.95 -6.69
C LYS A 38 31.08 -8.34 -5.55
N TYR A 39 30.47 -8.26 -4.38
CA TYR A 39 31.15 -7.96 -3.12
C TYR A 39 30.53 -8.80 -2.00
N ASP A 40 31.36 -9.47 -1.21
CA ASP A 40 30.89 -10.38 -0.16
C ASP A 40 30.63 -9.59 1.13
N VAL A 41 29.37 -9.48 1.51
CA VAL A 41 28.91 -8.84 2.75
C VAL A 41 28.63 -9.91 3.79
N THR A 42 29.23 -9.78 4.98
CA THR A 42 29.02 -10.73 6.10
C THR A 42 27.97 -10.23 7.10
N ASN A 43 27.87 -8.91 7.29
CA ASN A 43 27.04 -8.30 8.32
C ASN A 43 26.43 -6.99 7.83
N HIS A 44 25.30 -6.58 8.46
CA HIS A 44 24.75 -5.24 8.32
C HIS A 44 25.13 -4.37 9.53
N SER A 45 24.95 -3.07 9.38
CA SER A 45 25.29 -2.05 10.37
C SER A 45 24.68 -2.29 11.75
N THR A 46 23.37 -2.64 11.80
CA THR A 46 22.67 -2.94 13.06
C THR A 46 23.10 -4.25 13.67
N ASP A 47 23.39 -5.28 12.87
CA ASP A 47 23.87 -6.57 13.39
C ASP A 47 25.16 -6.38 14.21
N VAL A 48 26.06 -5.51 13.72
CA VAL A 48 27.30 -5.17 14.43
C VAL A 48 27.04 -4.37 15.70
N LYS A 49 26.08 -3.42 15.66
CA LYS A 49 25.78 -2.56 16.81
C LYS A 49 25.05 -3.30 17.92
N GLU A 50 24.05 -4.13 17.56
CA GLU A 50 23.23 -4.88 18.51
C GLU A 50 23.98 -6.02 19.18
N HIS A 51 24.96 -6.63 18.48
CA HIS A 51 25.76 -7.74 18.99
C HIS A 51 27.21 -7.33 19.26
N PHE A 52 27.43 -6.05 19.62
CA PHE A 52 28.78 -5.51 19.75
C PHE A 52 29.68 -6.32 20.68
N GLU A 53 29.18 -6.73 21.86
CA GLU A 53 29.96 -7.49 22.85
C GLU A 53 30.53 -8.80 22.29
N GLU A 54 29.78 -9.43 21.36
CA GLU A 54 30.23 -10.66 20.71
C GLU A 54 31.13 -10.39 19.50
N MET A 55 31.01 -9.19 18.90
CA MET A 55 31.67 -8.84 17.64
C MET A 55 32.89 -7.98 17.80
N GLU A 56 33.15 -7.42 18.99
CA GLU A 56 34.35 -6.62 19.24
C GLU A 56 35.63 -7.41 18.92
N GLY A 57 36.51 -6.80 18.14
CA GLY A 57 37.74 -7.42 17.68
C GLY A 57 37.61 -8.41 16.52
N LYS A 58 36.37 -8.73 16.07
CA LYS A 58 36.15 -9.61 14.90
C LYS A 58 36.24 -8.82 13.60
N GLU A 59 36.65 -9.53 12.55
CA GLU A 59 36.66 -9.02 11.20
C GLU A 59 35.24 -9.14 10.60
N VAL A 60 34.82 -8.08 9.93
CA VAL A 60 33.53 -7.99 9.21
C VAL A 60 33.73 -7.37 7.84
N SER A 61 32.81 -7.69 6.94
CA SER A 61 32.68 -7.07 5.62
C SER A 61 31.30 -6.49 5.46
N LEU A 62 31.24 -5.17 5.25
CA LEU A 62 29.99 -4.42 5.08
C LEU A 62 30.02 -3.67 3.74
N ALA A 63 28.83 -3.39 3.20
CA ALA A 63 28.69 -2.51 2.06
C ALA A 63 27.54 -1.53 2.30
N GLY A 64 27.71 -0.28 1.82
CA GLY A 64 26.67 0.73 1.97
C GLY A 64 27.03 2.04 1.30
N ARG A 65 26.06 2.94 1.30
CA ARG A 65 26.23 4.29 0.77
C ARG A 65 26.90 5.20 1.76
N MET A 66 27.96 5.88 1.32
CA MET A 66 28.64 6.89 2.14
C MET A 66 27.76 8.13 2.31
N MET A 67 27.29 8.38 3.53
CA MET A 67 26.39 9.49 3.86
C MET A 67 27.11 10.68 4.51
N PHE A 68 28.31 10.47 4.98
CA PHE A 68 29.15 11.49 5.62
C PHE A 68 30.62 11.12 5.48
N LYS A 69 31.48 12.12 5.34
CA LYS A 69 32.94 11.96 5.33
C LYS A 69 33.61 13.14 6.00
N LEU A 70 34.55 12.86 6.89
CA LEU A 70 35.44 13.82 7.55
C LEU A 70 36.88 13.38 7.40
N VAL A 71 37.70 14.19 6.72
CA VAL A 71 39.12 13.92 6.50
C VAL A 71 39.98 14.70 7.52
N MET A 72 40.79 14.02 8.30
CA MET A 72 41.66 14.61 9.34
C MET A 72 43.12 14.19 9.13
N GLY A 73 43.75 14.70 8.06
CA GLY A 73 45.14 14.41 7.75
C GLY A 73 45.40 12.96 7.35
N LYS A 74 45.98 12.15 8.28
CA LYS A 74 46.33 10.73 8.05
C LYS A 74 45.18 9.75 8.40
N ALA A 75 44.08 10.25 8.94
CA ALA A 75 42.94 9.45 9.28
C ALA A 75 41.65 10.16 8.81
N SER A 76 40.60 9.39 8.63
CA SER A 76 39.28 9.89 8.23
C SER A 76 38.20 9.10 8.93
N PHE A 77 37.05 9.72 9.09
CA PHE A 77 35.81 9.05 9.43
C PHE A 77 34.80 9.19 8.29
N CYS A 78 34.06 8.13 8.02
CA CYS A 78 32.86 8.21 7.21
C CYS A 78 31.75 7.37 7.83
N ASN A 79 30.52 7.64 7.45
CA ASN A 79 29.39 6.78 7.79
C ASN A 79 28.87 6.13 6.51
N ILE A 80 28.71 4.81 6.54
CA ILE A 80 27.99 4.10 5.49
C ILE A 80 26.58 3.74 5.97
N GLN A 81 25.63 3.82 5.07
CA GLN A 81 24.23 3.44 5.27
C GLN A 81 23.90 2.22 4.43
N ASP A 82 23.39 1.18 5.07
CA ASP A 82 22.89 -0.04 4.45
C ASP A 82 21.36 -0.16 4.58
N LEU A 83 20.80 -1.35 4.35
CA LEU A 83 19.37 -1.61 4.50
C LEU A 83 18.87 -1.38 5.93
N LYS A 84 19.67 -1.77 6.94
CA LYS A 84 19.25 -1.80 8.33
C LYS A 84 19.58 -0.52 9.10
N GLY A 85 20.57 0.27 8.66
CA GLY A 85 20.93 1.50 9.37
C GLY A 85 22.26 2.09 8.91
N ARG A 86 22.96 2.73 9.85
CA ARG A 86 24.25 3.40 9.60
C ARG A 86 25.31 2.93 10.58
N ILE A 87 26.56 2.86 10.11
CA ILE A 87 27.72 2.58 10.96
C ILE A 87 28.88 3.49 10.60
N GLN A 88 29.67 3.87 11.60
CA GLN A 88 30.87 4.67 11.43
C GLN A 88 32.04 3.78 10.97
N ILE A 89 32.80 4.28 10.02
CA ILE A 89 34.02 3.66 9.51
C ILE A 89 35.20 4.59 9.85
N TYR A 90 36.20 4.07 10.53
CA TYR A 90 37.48 4.71 10.74
C TYR A 90 38.47 4.23 9.67
N VAL A 91 38.96 5.15 8.88
CA VAL A 91 39.87 4.88 7.74
C VAL A 91 41.22 5.54 8.02
N ALA A 92 42.23 4.77 8.36
CA ALA A 92 43.58 5.27 8.62
C ALA A 92 44.50 4.93 7.43
N ARG A 93 45.34 5.90 7.03
CA ARG A 93 46.33 5.73 5.97
C ARG A 93 47.25 4.54 6.23
N ASP A 94 47.68 4.41 7.48
CA ASP A 94 48.66 3.38 7.88
C ASP A 94 47.99 1.97 7.89
N SER A 95 46.65 1.88 7.90
CA SER A 95 45.90 0.62 7.87
C SER A 95 45.56 0.16 6.45
N ILE A 96 45.11 1.08 5.57
CA ILE A 96 44.68 0.73 4.21
C ILE A 96 45.74 0.99 3.15
N GLY A 97 46.89 1.58 3.53
CA GLY A 97 47.93 1.97 2.62
C GLY A 97 47.81 3.40 2.07
N GLU A 98 48.91 3.99 1.66
CA GLU A 98 48.98 5.39 1.23
C GLU A 98 48.21 5.65 -0.05
N GLU A 99 48.32 4.74 -1.02
CA GLU A 99 47.62 4.85 -2.31
C GLU A 99 46.07 4.72 -2.14
N SER A 100 45.61 3.67 -1.45
CA SER A 100 44.19 3.46 -1.17
C SER A 100 43.57 4.61 -0.35
N TYR A 101 44.35 5.17 0.57
CA TYR A 101 43.91 6.34 1.34
C TYR A 101 43.85 7.61 0.49
N ALA A 102 44.75 7.79 -0.49
CA ALA A 102 44.70 8.89 -1.45
C ALA A 102 43.46 8.79 -2.34
N ASP A 103 43.10 7.60 -2.79
CA ASP A 103 41.87 7.36 -3.54
C ASP A 103 40.62 7.60 -2.67
N PHE A 104 40.58 7.06 -1.43
CA PHE A 104 39.48 7.29 -0.50
C PHE A 104 39.19 8.77 -0.27
N LYS A 105 40.22 9.61 -0.19
CA LYS A 105 40.06 11.06 -0.04
C LYS A 105 39.32 11.72 -1.20
N LYS A 106 39.38 11.12 -2.43
CA LYS A 106 38.65 11.61 -3.63
C LYS A 106 37.24 11.12 -3.70
N TYR A 107 36.85 10.08 -2.95
CA TYR A 107 35.45 9.58 -2.95
C TYR A 107 34.51 10.65 -2.45
N ASP A 108 33.26 10.62 -2.92
CA ASP A 108 32.23 11.63 -2.63
C ASP A 108 31.10 11.05 -1.78
N VAL A 109 30.46 11.90 -0.99
CA VAL A 109 29.18 11.55 -0.35
C VAL A 109 28.18 11.11 -1.42
N GLY A 110 27.54 9.96 -1.20
CA GLY A 110 26.70 9.27 -2.16
C GLY A 110 27.34 8.03 -2.80
N ASP A 111 28.67 7.91 -2.81
CA ASP A 111 29.36 6.72 -3.33
C ASP A 111 28.99 5.46 -2.52
N ILE A 112 28.95 4.31 -3.20
CA ILE A 112 28.76 3.00 -2.55
C ILE A 112 30.11 2.39 -2.26
N LEU A 113 30.33 2.06 -1.01
CA LEU A 113 31.59 1.49 -0.52
C LEU A 113 31.40 0.08 -0.01
N GLY A 114 32.36 -0.78 -0.28
CA GLY A 114 32.65 -2.00 0.46
C GLY A 114 33.76 -1.76 1.46
N VAL A 115 33.61 -2.24 2.69
CA VAL A 115 34.54 -2.06 3.77
C VAL A 115 34.82 -3.39 4.49
N LYS A 116 36.07 -3.84 4.52
CA LYS A 116 36.50 -4.93 5.41
C LYS A 116 37.31 -4.34 6.56
N GLY A 117 37.09 -4.82 7.78
CA GLY A 117 37.80 -4.30 8.93
C GLY A 117 37.35 -4.92 10.25
N ILE A 118 37.93 -4.40 11.33
CA ILE A 118 37.73 -4.91 12.68
C ILE A 118 36.68 -4.05 13.41
N VAL A 119 35.74 -4.70 14.07
CA VAL A 119 34.78 -4.04 14.95
C VAL A 119 35.46 -3.52 16.20
N PHE A 120 35.25 -2.24 16.52
CA PHE A 120 35.83 -1.62 17.73
C PHE A 120 34.90 -0.51 18.25
N LYS A 121 35.18 -0.07 19.47
CA LYS A 121 34.52 1.09 20.08
C LYS A 121 35.48 2.26 20.17
N THR A 122 35.08 3.42 19.69
CA THR A 122 35.90 4.64 19.81
C THR A 122 36.01 5.12 21.26
N LYS A 123 36.94 6.01 21.53
CA LYS A 123 37.08 6.63 22.88
C LYS A 123 35.86 7.40 23.33
N THR A 124 35.02 7.85 22.38
CA THR A 124 33.76 8.56 22.64
C THR A 124 32.54 7.61 22.77
N GLY A 125 32.76 6.30 22.63
CA GLY A 125 31.73 5.29 22.80
C GLY A 125 31.02 4.85 21.52
N GLU A 126 31.36 5.41 20.34
CA GLU A 126 30.71 5.03 19.07
C GLU A 126 31.25 3.68 18.55
N ILE A 127 30.35 2.75 18.25
CA ILE A 127 30.68 1.47 17.65
C ILE A 127 31.02 1.70 16.18
N SER A 128 32.18 1.23 15.76
CA SER A 128 32.81 1.57 14.49
C SER A 128 33.55 0.39 13.89
N ILE A 129 33.86 0.48 12.60
CA ILE A 129 34.77 -0.45 11.91
C ILE A 129 36.08 0.24 11.65
N HIS A 130 37.17 -0.35 12.12
CA HIS A 130 38.53 0.05 11.73
C HIS A 130 38.84 -0.62 10.40
N ALA A 131 38.80 0.14 9.32
CA ALA A 131 38.95 -0.38 7.97
C ALA A 131 40.38 -0.92 7.73
N ALA A 132 40.47 -2.15 7.26
CA ALA A 132 41.65 -2.76 6.67
C ALA A 132 41.66 -2.65 5.13
N GLU A 133 40.47 -2.60 4.54
CA GLU A 133 40.26 -2.43 3.09
C GLU A 133 39.00 -1.56 2.84
N VAL A 134 39.10 -0.64 1.88
CA VAL A 134 37.97 0.15 1.40
C VAL A 134 37.95 0.07 -0.12
N THR A 135 36.83 -0.43 -0.67
CA THR A 135 36.60 -0.62 -2.11
C THR A 135 35.50 0.30 -2.57
N LEU A 136 35.71 1.07 -3.62
CA LEU A 136 34.62 1.82 -4.29
C LEU A 136 33.82 0.85 -5.17
N LEU A 137 32.58 0.56 -4.79
CA LEU A 137 31.70 -0.36 -5.50
C LEU A 137 30.87 0.32 -6.59
N SER A 138 30.55 1.60 -6.37
CA SER A 138 29.81 2.42 -7.34
C SER A 138 30.04 3.90 -7.09
N LYS A 139 30.28 4.67 -8.15
CA LYS A 139 30.44 6.11 -8.08
C LYS A 139 29.10 6.82 -8.21
N SER A 140 28.77 7.66 -7.24
CA SER A 140 27.61 8.54 -7.32
C SER A 140 27.94 9.75 -8.21
N LEU A 141 27.29 9.84 -9.35
CA LEU A 141 27.49 10.94 -10.30
C LEU A 141 26.52 12.11 -10.06
N GLN A 142 25.45 11.89 -9.28
CA GLN A 142 24.51 12.92 -8.84
C GLN A 142 24.79 13.33 -7.39
N ILE A 143 24.41 14.57 -7.06
CA ILE A 143 24.55 15.12 -5.72
C ILE A 143 23.29 14.77 -4.94
N LEU A 144 23.47 14.19 -3.75
CA LEU A 144 22.34 14.00 -2.85
C LEU A 144 21.89 15.34 -2.25
N PRO A 145 20.60 15.52 -1.95
CA PRO A 145 20.11 16.69 -1.23
C PRO A 145 20.88 16.93 0.10
N GLU A 146 20.95 18.17 0.53
CA GLU A 146 21.64 18.49 1.78
C GLU A 146 20.98 17.83 2.99
N LYS A 147 21.80 17.24 3.86
CA LYS A 147 21.36 16.41 5.00
C LYS A 147 20.49 17.17 6.02
N PHE A 148 20.66 18.46 6.16
CA PHE A 148 19.97 19.27 7.19
C PHE A 148 18.51 19.58 6.85
N HIS A 149 18.14 19.54 5.60
CA HIS A 149 16.77 19.82 5.15
C HIS A 149 16.07 18.59 4.60
N GLY A 150 16.82 17.49 4.35
CA GLY A 150 16.30 16.26 3.72
C GLY A 150 15.66 16.57 2.35
N LEU A 151 14.94 15.61 1.85
CA LEU A 151 14.02 15.82 0.72
C LEU A 151 12.64 16.14 1.31
N THR A 152 12.32 17.42 1.51
CA THR A 152 11.08 17.87 2.17
C THR A 152 9.94 18.10 1.21
N ASP A 153 10.23 18.43 -0.05
CA ASP A 153 9.22 18.61 -1.07
C ASP A 153 8.53 17.29 -1.42
N THR A 154 7.24 17.22 -1.10
CA THR A 154 6.45 15.99 -1.22
C THR A 154 6.35 15.49 -2.66
N ASP A 155 6.21 16.38 -3.65
CA ASP A 155 6.13 16.02 -5.06
C ASP A 155 7.44 15.37 -5.53
N THR A 156 8.58 15.97 -5.19
CA THR A 156 9.91 15.42 -5.48
C THR A 156 10.13 14.08 -4.77
N ARG A 157 9.69 13.91 -3.52
CA ARG A 157 9.77 12.65 -2.78
C ARG A 157 9.05 11.51 -3.50
N TYR A 158 7.88 11.75 -4.05
CA TYR A 158 7.13 10.73 -4.78
C TYR A 158 7.74 10.43 -6.15
N ARG A 159 8.24 11.46 -6.88
CA ARG A 159 8.87 11.28 -8.19
C ARG A 159 10.25 10.66 -8.13
N GLN A 160 11.02 11.01 -7.09
CA GLN A 160 12.37 10.50 -6.86
C GLN A 160 12.42 9.61 -5.60
N ARG A 161 11.54 8.63 -5.53
CA ARG A 161 11.42 7.73 -4.38
C ARG A 161 12.76 7.08 -3.99
N TYR A 162 13.63 6.79 -4.95
CA TYR A 162 14.97 6.27 -4.68
C TYR A 162 15.85 7.25 -3.90
N VAL A 163 15.67 8.56 -4.08
CA VAL A 163 16.35 9.59 -3.26
C VAL A 163 15.69 9.70 -1.88
N ASP A 164 14.35 9.69 -1.84
CA ASP A 164 13.56 9.71 -0.60
C ASP A 164 13.97 8.55 0.33
N LEU A 165 14.10 7.32 -0.20
CA LEU A 165 14.57 6.14 0.53
C LEU A 165 16.02 6.26 1.05
N ILE A 166 16.87 7.07 0.40
CA ILE A 166 18.22 7.33 0.86
C ILE A 166 18.25 8.35 1.99
N MET A 167 17.43 9.41 1.87
CA MET A 167 17.50 10.56 2.76
C MET A 167 16.62 10.43 4.01
N ASN A 168 15.46 9.77 3.89
CA ASN A 168 14.43 9.64 4.91
C ASN A 168 14.32 8.18 5.37
N GLU A 169 14.79 7.89 6.58
CA GLU A 169 14.84 6.51 7.12
C GLU A 169 13.43 5.97 7.44
N ASP A 170 12.52 6.83 7.87
CA ASP A 170 11.11 6.54 8.15
C ASP A 170 10.36 6.03 6.91
N VAL A 171 10.68 6.57 5.74
CA VAL A 171 10.11 6.10 4.47
C VAL A 171 10.50 4.66 4.17
N LYS A 172 11.75 4.30 4.43
CA LYS A 172 12.22 2.92 4.28
C LYS A 172 11.48 1.97 5.23
N ASP A 173 11.31 2.37 6.50
CA ASP A 173 10.58 1.60 7.50
C ASP A 173 9.11 1.36 7.08
N THR A 174 8.45 2.37 6.51
CA THR A 174 7.09 2.22 5.96
C THR A 174 7.01 1.09 4.93
N PHE A 175 7.95 1.00 3.99
CA PHE A 175 7.94 -0.06 2.98
C PHE A 175 8.36 -1.44 3.51
N VAL A 176 9.24 -1.49 4.51
CA VAL A 176 9.54 -2.72 5.25
C VAL A 176 8.27 -3.22 5.96
N LYS A 177 7.55 -2.33 6.65
CA LYS A 177 6.27 -2.67 7.30
C LYS A 177 5.20 -3.08 6.28
N ARG A 178 5.09 -2.41 5.13
CA ARG A 178 4.20 -2.83 4.04
C ARG A 178 4.46 -4.28 3.61
N SER A 179 5.71 -4.62 3.38
CA SER A 179 6.09 -6.00 3.03
C SER A 179 5.74 -6.98 4.16
N LYS A 180 5.95 -6.57 5.40
CA LYS A 180 5.60 -7.37 6.58
C LYS A 180 4.09 -7.56 6.74
N VAL A 181 3.26 -6.53 6.46
CA VAL A 181 1.79 -6.64 6.44
C VAL A 181 1.37 -7.75 5.48
N ILE A 182 1.81 -7.68 4.21
CA ILE A 182 1.42 -8.65 3.18
C ILE A 182 1.86 -10.07 3.55
N SER A 183 3.10 -10.25 3.99
CA SER A 183 3.61 -11.57 4.40
C SER A 183 2.90 -12.12 5.66
N THR A 184 2.45 -11.24 6.55
CA THR A 184 1.69 -11.62 7.74
C THR A 184 0.28 -12.06 7.41
N ILE A 185 -0.39 -11.34 6.48
CA ILE A 185 -1.71 -11.73 5.95
C ILE A 185 -1.63 -13.13 5.32
N ARG A 186 -0.66 -13.37 4.43
CA ARG A 186 -0.46 -14.69 3.81
C ARG A 186 -0.31 -15.79 4.84
N ARG A 187 0.58 -15.60 5.82
CA ARG A 187 0.80 -16.58 6.89
C ARG A 187 -0.47 -16.87 7.71
N TYR A 188 -1.28 -15.84 7.97
CA TYR A 188 -2.55 -16.00 8.66
C TYR A 188 -3.53 -16.83 7.84
N LEU A 189 -3.74 -16.48 6.58
CA LEU A 189 -4.70 -17.15 5.68
C LEU A 189 -4.27 -18.57 5.34
N ASP A 190 -2.99 -18.79 5.07
CA ASP A 190 -2.44 -20.17 4.87
C ASP A 190 -2.67 -21.04 6.10
N GLY A 191 -2.47 -20.47 7.31
CA GLY A 191 -2.77 -21.14 8.57
C GLY A 191 -4.26 -21.46 8.79
N GLN A 192 -5.17 -20.75 8.11
CA GLN A 192 -6.61 -21.01 8.10
C GLN A 192 -7.04 -21.94 6.95
N GLY A 193 -6.11 -22.42 6.14
CA GLY A 193 -6.37 -23.35 5.03
C GLY A 193 -6.88 -22.66 3.76
N PHE A 194 -6.67 -21.37 3.60
CA PHE A 194 -6.92 -20.67 2.33
C PHE A 194 -5.80 -20.96 1.34
N MET A 195 -6.15 -21.01 0.07
CA MET A 195 -5.22 -21.12 -1.06
C MET A 195 -5.07 -19.77 -1.76
N GLU A 196 -3.83 -19.26 -1.88
CA GLU A 196 -3.55 -18.10 -2.72
C GLU A 196 -3.61 -18.51 -4.19
N VAL A 197 -4.34 -17.73 -4.99
CA VAL A 197 -4.51 -17.97 -6.43
C VAL A 197 -4.21 -16.69 -7.21
N GLU A 198 -4.05 -16.83 -8.52
CA GLU A 198 -3.89 -15.72 -9.46
C GLU A 198 -4.98 -15.80 -10.54
N THR A 199 -5.63 -14.69 -10.81
CA THR A 199 -6.66 -14.57 -11.85
C THR A 199 -6.29 -13.49 -12.87
N PRO A 200 -6.91 -13.45 -14.06
CA PRO A 200 -6.52 -12.53 -15.12
C PRO A 200 -6.64 -11.05 -14.72
N MET A 201 -5.61 -10.24 -15.06
CA MET A 201 -5.67 -8.78 -15.00
C MET A 201 -6.34 -8.17 -16.23
N LEU A 202 -6.19 -8.82 -17.39
CA LEU A 202 -6.85 -8.44 -18.64
C LEU A 202 -8.12 -9.27 -18.77
N VAL A 203 -9.27 -8.62 -18.85
CA VAL A 203 -10.57 -9.23 -18.85
C VAL A 203 -11.44 -8.68 -19.99
N SER A 204 -12.34 -9.48 -20.53
CA SER A 204 -13.31 -9.02 -21.51
C SER A 204 -14.43 -8.21 -20.86
N ASN A 205 -14.83 -8.59 -19.64
CA ASN A 205 -15.82 -7.88 -18.84
C ASN A 205 -15.23 -7.53 -17.46
N ALA A 206 -15.21 -6.24 -17.12
CA ALA A 206 -14.80 -5.75 -15.81
C ALA A 206 -16.06 -5.62 -14.92
N GLY A 207 -16.15 -6.44 -13.89
CA GLY A 207 -17.26 -6.46 -12.95
C GLY A 207 -16.80 -6.74 -11.53
N GLY A 208 -17.72 -6.78 -10.57
CA GLY A 208 -17.43 -7.02 -9.15
C GLY A 208 -17.18 -5.75 -8.33
N ALA A 209 -17.32 -4.57 -8.94
CA ALA A 209 -17.27 -3.28 -8.26
C ALA A 209 -18.03 -2.24 -9.09
N ALA A 210 -18.46 -1.14 -8.47
CA ALA A 210 -18.90 0.06 -9.13
C ALA A 210 -17.66 0.93 -9.42
N ALA A 211 -17.15 0.87 -10.65
CA ALA A 211 -15.94 1.62 -11.04
C ALA A 211 -15.77 1.63 -12.57
N ARG A 212 -15.18 2.70 -13.08
CA ARG A 212 -14.83 2.80 -14.50
C ARG A 212 -13.51 2.07 -14.79
N PRO A 213 -13.46 1.10 -15.74
CA PRO A 213 -12.25 0.39 -16.11
C PRO A 213 -11.32 1.22 -17.01
N PHE A 214 -10.02 0.85 -17.04
CA PHE A 214 -9.13 1.20 -18.14
C PHE A 214 -9.32 0.22 -19.29
N GLU A 215 -9.31 0.72 -20.52
CA GLU A 215 -9.46 -0.07 -21.74
C GLU A 215 -8.12 -0.19 -22.48
N THR A 216 -7.91 -1.32 -23.15
CA THR A 216 -6.73 -1.60 -23.97
C THR A 216 -7.09 -2.51 -25.13
N HIS A 217 -6.25 -2.55 -26.18
CA HIS A 217 -6.47 -3.40 -27.34
C HIS A 217 -5.44 -4.53 -27.40
N PHE A 218 -5.90 -5.77 -27.60
CA PHE A 218 -5.06 -6.95 -27.76
C PHE A 218 -4.83 -7.24 -29.25
N ASN A 219 -3.71 -6.77 -29.79
CA ASN A 219 -3.40 -6.82 -31.22
C ASN A 219 -3.44 -8.23 -31.83
N ALA A 220 -3.06 -9.28 -31.09
CA ALA A 220 -2.98 -10.63 -31.64
C ALA A 220 -4.35 -11.26 -31.95
N LEU A 221 -5.39 -10.86 -31.18
CA LEU A 221 -6.75 -11.33 -31.36
C LEU A 221 -7.65 -10.27 -32.00
N ASP A 222 -7.16 -9.04 -32.19
CA ASP A 222 -7.96 -7.89 -32.64
C ASP A 222 -9.18 -7.65 -31.76
N GLU A 223 -9.00 -7.71 -30.42
CA GLU A 223 -10.03 -7.60 -29.40
C GLU A 223 -9.73 -6.49 -28.39
N ASP A 224 -10.77 -5.77 -27.97
CA ASP A 224 -10.67 -4.81 -26.88
C ASP A 224 -10.83 -5.54 -25.53
N LEU A 225 -9.90 -5.27 -24.63
CA LEU A 225 -9.87 -5.79 -23.27
C LEU A 225 -9.93 -4.64 -22.26
N LYS A 226 -10.26 -4.99 -21.04
CA LYS A 226 -10.28 -4.08 -19.89
C LYS A 226 -9.28 -4.53 -18.84
N LEU A 227 -8.73 -3.59 -18.08
CA LEU A 227 -8.04 -3.91 -16.83
C LEU A 227 -9.08 -4.17 -15.74
N ARG A 228 -8.91 -5.24 -14.96
CA ARG A 228 -9.84 -5.64 -13.90
C ARG A 228 -10.00 -4.54 -12.84
N ILE A 229 -11.21 -4.34 -12.37
CA ILE A 229 -11.58 -3.40 -11.29
C ILE A 229 -11.76 -4.10 -9.93
N SER A 230 -11.87 -5.43 -9.92
CA SER A 230 -12.07 -6.32 -8.78
C SER A 230 -11.54 -7.72 -9.11
N LEU A 231 -11.42 -8.59 -8.11
CA LEU A 231 -11.02 -9.99 -8.22
C LEU A 231 -12.24 -10.94 -8.14
N GLU A 232 -13.38 -10.43 -7.74
CA GLU A 232 -14.59 -11.12 -7.26
C GLU A 232 -15.08 -12.23 -8.19
N LEU A 233 -15.44 -11.87 -9.44
CA LEU A 233 -16.15 -12.79 -10.31
C LEU A 233 -15.33 -14.02 -10.69
N TYR A 234 -14.01 -13.89 -10.78
CA TYR A 234 -13.11 -15.03 -11.03
C TYR A 234 -12.94 -15.92 -9.81
N LEU A 235 -12.81 -15.32 -8.62
CA LEU A 235 -12.67 -16.09 -7.37
C LEU A 235 -13.94 -16.88 -7.06
N LYS A 236 -15.12 -16.31 -7.31
CA LYS A 236 -16.41 -17.02 -7.20
C LYS A 236 -16.50 -18.21 -8.15
N ARG A 237 -15.99 -18.11 -9.39
CA ARG A 237 -15.91 -19.24 -10.32
C ARG A 237 -15.03 -20.38 -9.77
N LEU A 238 -13.96 -20.07 -9.00
CA LEU A 238 -13.15 -21.08 -8.32
C LEU A 238 -13.94 -21.80 -7.20
N ILE A 239 -14.78 -21.07 -6.47
CA ILE A 239 -15.70 -21.65 -5.48
C ILE A 239 -16.68 -22.61 -6.16
N VAL A 240 -17.26 -22.25 -7.30
CA VAL A 240 -18.10 -23.15 -8.12
C VAL A 240 -17.28 -24.40 -8.52
N GLY A 241 -15.99 -24.24 -8.84
CA GLY A 241 -15.08 -25.33 -9.17
C GLY A 241 -14.67 -26.22 -7.99
N GLY A 242 -15.17 -25.93 -6.76
CA GLY A 242 -14.90 -26.74 -5.56
C GLY A 242 -13.67 -26.31 -4.76
N MET A 243 -13.07 -25.15 -5.05
CA MET A 243 -12.01 -24.58 -4.22
C MET A 243 -12.64 -23.83 -3.06
N GLU A 244 -12.81 -24.49 -1.91
CA GLU A 244 -13.65 -24.02 -0.82
C GLU A 244 -13.13 -22.78 -0.09
N ARG A 245 -11.83 -22.48 -0.16
CA ARG A 245 -11.17 -21.32 0.47
C ARG A 245 -10.09 -20.77 -0.44
N VAL A 246 -10.33 -19.63 -1.05
CA VAL A 246 -9.39 -18.99 -1.96
C VAL A 246 -9.20 -17.53 -1.61
N TYR A 247 -8.01 -17.01 -1.86
CA TYR A 247 -7.74 -15.57 -1.82
C TYR A 247 -6.76 -15.16 -2.91
N GLU A 248 -6.81 -13.90 -3.28
CA GLU A 248 -5.82 -13.27 -4.15
C GLU A 248 -5.44 -11.90 -3.58
N ILE A 249 -4.14 -11.60 -3.53
CA ILE A 249 -3.62 -10.25 -3.27
C ILE A 249 -3.10 -9.72 -4.59
N GLY A 250 -3.83 -8.81 -5.21
CA GLY A 250 -3.53 -8.35 -6.56
C GLY A 250 -3.74 -6.86 -6.79
N ARG A 251 -3.22 -6.39 -7.93
CA ARG A 251 -3.51 -5.05 -8.42
C ARG A 251 -4.87 -5.04 -9.10
N VAL A 252 -5.64 -4.00 -8.79
CA VAL A 252 -6.85 -3.62 -9.49
C VAL A 252 -6.72 -2.18 -9.99
N PHE A 253 -7.51 -1.83 -11.00
CA PHE A 253 -7.33 -0.60 -11.77
C PHE A 253 -8.69 0.09 -11.91
N ARG A 254 -8.79 1.34 -11.43
CA ARG A 254 -10.01 2.15 -11.54
C ARG A 254 -9.66 3.49 -12.16
N ASN A 255 -10.32 3.80 -13.28
CA ASN A 255 -10.09 5.03 -14.03
C ASN A 255 -10.91 6.19 -13.44
N GLU A 256 -10.60 6.53 -12.20
CA GLU A 256 -11.28 7.51 -11.38
C GLU A 256 -10.35 8.65 -10.96
N GLY A 257 -10.75 9.41 -9.95
CA GLY A 257 -9.98 10.53 -9.40
C GLY A 257 -8.66 10.11 -8.76
N LEU A 258 -7.81 11.10 -8.55
CA LEU A 258 -6.49 10.96 -7.91
C LEU A 258 -6.42 11.92 -6.73
N ASP A 259 -6.48 11.39 -5.51
CA ASP A 259 -6.44 12.17 -4.27
C ASP A 259 -5.51 11.56 -3.20
N THR A 260 -5.71 11.89 -1.93
CA THR A 260 -4.92 11.36 -0.82
C THR A 260 -5.26 9.93 -0.45
N ARG A 261 -6.42 9.42 -0.84
CA ARG A 261 -6.91 8.06 -0.51
C ARG A 261 -7.04 7.16 -1.74
N HIS A 262 -7.04 7.74 -2.96
CA HIS A 262 -7.26 7.03 -4.22
C HIS A 262 -6.06 7.15 -5.15
N ASN A 263 -5.70 6.02 -5.78
CA ASN A 263 -4.71 5.91 -6.83
C ASN A 263 -5.30 5.02 -7.94
N PRO A 264 -5.09 5.31 -9.22
CA PRO A 264 -5.74 4.58 -10.30
C PRO A 264 -5.41 3.09 -10.35
N GLU A 265 -4.30 2.68 -9.76
CA GLU A 265 -3.95 1.30 -9.47
C GLU A 265 -3.61 1.14 -7.99
N PHE A 266 -4.16 0.12 -7.35
CA PHE A 266 -3.95 -0.13 -5.94
C PHE A 266 -3.98 -1.63 -5.62
N THR A 267 -3.56 -2.01 -4.41
CA THR A 267 -3.54 -3.41 -3.99
C THR A 267 -4.81 -3.74 -3.23
N LEU A 268 -5.57 -4.67 -3.76
CA LEU A 268 -6.75 -5.26 -3.13
C LEU A 268 -6.43 -6.71 -2.74
N MET A 269 -6.97 -7.16 -1.63
CA MET A 269 -7.08 -8.58 -1.32
C MET A 269 -8.56 -8.94 -1.29
N GLU A 270 -8.94 -9.96 -2.05
CA GLU A 270 -10.26 -10.57 -1.93
C GLU A 270 -10.11 -12.03 -1.53
N LEU A 271 -11.00 -12.51 -0.69
CA LEU A 271 -11.09 -13.90 -0.29
C LEU A 271 -12.52 -14.38 -0.23
N TYR A 272 -12.71 -15.67 -0.52
CA TYR A 272 -14.01 -16.33 -0.55
C TYR A 272 -13.89 -17.66 0.18
N GLN A 273 -14.90 -17.95 1.00
CA GLN A 273 -14.99 -19.19 1.76
C GLN A 273 -16.38 -19.78 1.62
N ALA A 274 -16.43 -21.04 1.13
CA ALA A 274 -17.67 -21.81 1.08
C ALA A 274 -18.15 -22.20 2.48
N TYR A 275 -19.48 -22.37 2.60
CA TYR A 275 -20.17 -22.82 3.83
C TYR A 275 -20.03 -21.84 5.01
N THR A 276 -19.91 -20.57 4.73
CA THR A 276 -19.95 -19.48 5.71
C THR A 276 -20.79 -18.32 5.17
N ASP A 277 -21.05 -17.35 6.03
CA ASP A 277 -21.84 -16.16 5.76
C ASP A 277 -21.07 -14.88 6.10
N TYR A 278 -21.73 -13.72 6.01
CA TYR A 278 -21.11 -12.42 6.34
C TYR A 278 -20.73 -12.29 7.82
N HIS A 279 -21.37 -13.03 8.76
CA HIS A 279 -20.95 -13.06 10.17
C HIS A 279 -19.60 -13.76 10.31
N GLY A 280 -19.38 -14.88 9.60
CA GLY A 280 -18.08 -15.54 9.54
C GLY A 280 -17.00 -14.64 8.94
N MET A 281 -17.35 -13.77 7.99
CA MET A 281 -16.42 -12.77 7.44
C MET A 281 -16.10 -11.67 8.46
N MET A 282 -17.05 -11.24 9.32
CA MET A 282 -16.76 -10.32 10.43
C MET A 282 -15.75 -10.91 11.42
N ASP A 283 -15.94 -12.17 11.82
CA ASP A 283 -15.05 -12.84 12.75
C ASP A 283 -13.63 -13.02 12.16
N LEU A 284 -13.54 -13.36 10.87
CA LEU A 284 -12.28 -13.43 10.13
C LEU A 284 -11.59 -12.05 10.10
N THR A 285 -12.32 -11.00 9.78
CA THR A 285 -11.81 -9.62 9.68
C THR A 285 -11.24 -9.14 11.01
N GLU A 286 -11.99 -9.30 12.09
CA GLU A 286 -11.59 -8.92 13.43
C GLU A 286 -10.29 -9.63 13.85
N ASN A 287 -10.23 -10.95 13.64
CA ASN A 287 -9.06 -11.74 13.98
C ASN A 287 -7.83 -11.41 13.10
N LEU A 288 -8.04 -11.19 11.79
CA LEU A 288 -6.98 -10.83 10.85
C LEU A 288 -6.36 -9.47 11.22
N TYR A 289 -7.18 -8.45 11.47
CA TYR A 289 -6.69 -7.12 11.82
C TYR A 289 -5.91 -7.13 13.13
N ARG A 290 -6.40 -7.82 14.18
CA ARG A 290 -5.66 -8.01 15.44
C ARG A 290 -4.32 -8.69 15.22
N TYR A 291 -4.32 -9.80 14.48
CA TYR A 291 -3.10 -10.55 14.18
C TYR A 291 -2.07 -9.70 13.44
N VAL A 292 -2.49 -9.00 12.37
CA VAL A 292 -1.60 -8.15 11.58
C VAL A 292 -1.06 -6.98 12.42
N ALA A 293 -1.92 -6.29 13.17
CA ALA A 293 -1.51 -5.18 14.02
C ALA A 293 -0.44 -5.62 15.03
N LYS A 294 -0.69 -6.71 15.75
CA LYS A 294 0.24 -7.25 16.74
C LYS A 294 1.58 -7.67 16.14
N GLU A 295 1.56 -8.37 15.03
CA GLU A 295 2.78 -8.84 14.35
C GLU A 295 3.60 -7.69 13.73
N VAL A 296 2.95 -6.68 13.16
CA VAL A 296 3.61 -5.59 12.43
C VAL A 296 4.06 -4.48 13.37
N THR A 297 3.19 -4.04 14.29
CA THR A 297 3.44 -2.89 15.16
C THR A 297 3.83 -3.28 16.59
N GLY A 298 3.61 -4.53 16.97
CA GLY A 298 3.81 -5.03 18.34
C GLY A 298 2.65 -4.70 19.28
N SER A 299 1.54 -4.12 18.80
CA SER A 299 0.41 -3.66 19.59
C SER A 299 -0.91 -3.93 18.89
N GLU A 300 -1.98 -4.12 19.66
CA GLU A 300 -3.37 -4.13 19.19
C GLU A 300 -4.00 -2.72 19.28
N MET A 301 -3.23 -1.72 19.75
CA MET A 301 -3.59 -0.30 19.71
C MET A 301 -2.94 0.35 18.50
N LEU A 302 -3.73 0.92 17.61
CA LEU A 302 -3.25 1.64 16.44
C LEU A 302 -3.48 3.13 16.62
N THR A 303 -2.47 3.95 16.32
CA THR A 303 -2.60 5.41 16.30
C THR A 303 -2.48 5.90 14.86
N TYR A 304 -3.46 6.69 14.45
CA TYR A 304 -3.47 7.35 13.15
C TYR A 304 -3.86 8.82 13.33
N GLY A 305 -2.95 9.74 13.00
CA GLY A 305 -3.14 11.16 13.32
C GLY A 305 -3.37 11.37 14.81
N GLU A 306 -4.51 11.98 15.15
CA GLU A 306 -4.91 12.26 16.53
C GLU A 306 -5.75 11.13 17.16
N HIS A 307 -6.16 10.13 16.38
CA HIS A 307 -7.03 9.05 16.82
C HIS A 307 -6.25 7.81 17.24
N THR A 308 -6.75 7.13 18.26
CA THR A 308 -6.26 5.82 18.68
C THR A 308 -7.40 4.81 18.62
N MET A 309 -7.19 3.73 17.85
CA MET A 309 -8.13 2.65 17.67
C MET A 309 -7.69 1.44 18.50
N ASP A 310 -8.63 0.87 19.26
CA ASP A 310 -8.41 -0.28 20.15
C ASP A 310 -8.94 -1.56 19.50
N LEU A 311 -8.06 -2.32 18.87
CA LEU A 311 -8.39 -3.59 18.22
C LEU A 311 -8.50 -4.75 19.23
N SER A 312 -8.11 -4.56 20.49
CA SER A 312 -8.20 -5.62 21.51
C SER A 312 -9.63 -5.91 21.97
N LYS A 313 -10.53 -4.94 21.77
CA LYS A 313 -11.95 -5.06 22.08
C LYS A 313 -12.74 -5.68 20.93
N PRO A 314 -13.91 -6.29 21.20
CA PRO A 314 -14.85 -6.67 20.15
C PRO A 314 -15.20 -5.45 19.28
N PHE A 315 -15.20 -5.63 17.96
CA PHE A 315 -15.59 -4.56 17.03
C PHE A 315 -17.10 -4.30 17.13
N GLU A 316 -17.50 -3.03 17.09
CA GLU A 316 -18.93 -2.66 17.11
C GLU A 316 -19.64 -3.25 15.87
N ARG A 317 -20.85 -3.74 16.05
CA ARG A 317 -21.73 -4.23 14.97
C ARG A 317 -23.03 -3.43 15.02
N ILE A 318 -23.29 -2.64 14.00
CA ILE A 318 -24.45 -1.76 13.91
C ILE A 318 -25.08 -1.87 12.52
N THR A 319 -26.41 -1.86 12.40
CA THR A 319 -27.06 -1.80 11.09
C THR A 319 -26.94 -0.40 10.49
N MET A 320 -26.94 -0.28 9.16
CA MET A 320 -26.91 1.03 8.50
C MET A 320 -28.08 1.92 8.96
N VAL A 321 -29.28 1.36 9.10
CA VAL A 321 -30.46 2.10 9.58
C VAL A 321 -30.28 2.60 11.03
N ASP A 322 -29.76 1.75 11.93
CA ASP A 322 -29.50 2.15 13.31
C ASP A 322 -28.36 3.19 13.40
N ALA A 323 -27.36 3.09 12.54
CA ALA A 323 -26.29 4.07 12.45
C ALA A 323 -26.82 5.44 12.00
N VAL A 324 -27.63 5.49 10.94
CA VAL A 324 -28.27 6.73 10.48
C VAL A 324 -29.21 7.29 11.54
N LYS A 325 -29.99 6.44 12.20
CA LYS A 325 -30.83 6.87 13.33
C LYS A 325 -30.04 7.48 14.48
N LYS A 326 -28.88 6.86 14.80
CA LYS A 326 -28.00 7.32 15.89
C LYS A 326 -27.38 8.69 15.61
N TYR A 327 -26.91 8.94 14.39
CA TYR A 327 -26.14 10.13 14.06
C TYR A 327 -26.93 11.22 13.32
N ALA A 328 -27.86 10.86 12.42
CA ALA A 328 -28.71 11.81 11.72
C ALA A 328 -30.08 12.04 12.41
N GLY A 329 -30.47 11.18 13.35
CA GLY A 329 -31.77 11.26 14.02
C GLY A 329 -32.96 10.82 13.14
N VAL A 330 -32.71 10.21 11.97
CA VAL A 330 -33.72 9.76 11.01
C VAL A 330 -33.85 8.23 11.06
N ASP A 331 -35.04 7.72 11.31
CA ASP A 331 -35.32 6.28 11.34
C ASP A 331 -35.88 5.81 9.99
N PHE A 332 -35.04 5.21 9.16
CA PHE A 332 -35.47 4.71 7.83
C PHE A 332 -36.43 3.50 7.88
N ASN A 333 -36.62 2.88 9.07
CA ASN A 333 -37.71 1.90 9.24
C ASN A 333 -39.09 2.55 9.19
N GLU A 334 -39.20 3.85 9.51
CA GLU A 334 -40.45 4.61 9.46
C GLU A 334 -40.70 5.21 8.06
N VAL A 335 -39.70 5.28 7.19
CA VAL A 335 -39.79 5.80 5.81
C VAL A 335 -40.45 4.77 4.92
N LYS A 336 -41.57 5.14 4.29
CA LYS A 336 -42.44 4.20 3.57
C LYS A 336 -41.97 3.91 2.14
N ASP A 337 -41.57 4.95 1.43
CA ASP A 337 -41.26 4.89 0.00
C ASP A 337 -40.19 5.91 -0.41
N THR A 338 -39.77 5.85 -1.67
CA THR A 338 -38.78 6.74 -2.28
C THR A 338 -39.17 8.21 -2.21
N ALA A 339 -40.46 8.54 -2.32
CA ALA A 339 -40.92 9.93 -2.29
C ALA A 339 -40.74 10.54 -0.88
N GLU A 340 -41.01 9.75 0.17
CA GLU A 340 -40.75 10.17 1.56
C GLU A 340 -39.25 10.27 1.87
N ALA A 341 -38.44 9.35 1.33
CA ALA A 341 -36.96 9.39 1.45
C ALA A 341 -36.39 10.66 0.78
N LYS A 342 -36.79 10.97 -0.45
CA LYS A 342 -36.35 12.18 -1.16
C LYS A 342 -36.78 13.47 -0.43
N LYS A 343 -37.98 13.50 0.14
CA LYS A 343 -38.43 14.63 0.96
C LYS A 343 -37.54 14.83 2.19
N LEU A 344 -37.13 13.74 2.86
CA LEU A 344 -36.18 13.81 3.97
C LEU A 344 -34.81 14.31 3.51
N ALA A 345 -34.32 13.86 2.35
CA ALA A 345 -33.08 14.34 1.77
C ALA A 345 -33.12 15.87 1.52
N ASP A 346 -34.26 16.38 0.97
CA ASP A 346 -34.49 17.83 0.78
C ASP A 346 -34.48 18.57 2.11
N GLU A 347 -35.13 18.06 3.16
CA GLU A 347 -35.16 18.65 4.51
C GLU A 347 -33.75 18.68 5.17
N HIS A 348 -32.90 17.71 4.84
CA HIS A 348 -31.54 17.61 5.35
C HIS A 348 -30.48 18.21 4.40
N HIS A 349 -30.91 18.80 3.27
CA HIS A 349 -30.01 19.39 2.26
C HIS A 349 -29.03 18.41 1.63
N ILE A 350 -29.41 17.12 1.51
CA ILE A 350 -28.65 16.09 0.83
C ILE A 350 -28.98 16.14 -0.65
N GLU A 351 -27.97 16.27 -1.50
CA GLU A 351 -28.12 16.21 -2.95
C GLU A 351 -28.34 14.77 -3.41
N TYR A 352 -29.27 14.53 -4.33
CA TYR A 352 -29.55 13.22 -4.91
C TYR A 352 -29.90 13.32 -6.39
N GLU A 353 -29.79 12.22 -7.11
CA GLU A 353 -30.19 12.13 -8.52
C GLU A 353 -31.64 11.65 -8.64
N GLU A 354 -32.30 11.99 -9.77
CA GLU A 354 -33.70 11.61 -10.00
C GLU A 354 -33.95 10.09 -9.98
N ARG A 355 -32.91 9.31 -10.41
CA ARG A 355 -32.95 7.85 -10.44
C ARG A 355 -32.83 7.20 -9.06
N HIS A 356 -32.34 7.92 -8.03
CA HIS A 356 -32.14 7.35 -6.71
C HIS A 356 -33.45 6.89 -6.08
N GLU A 357 -33.40 5.71 -5.50
CA GLU A 357 -34.50 5.09 -4.75
C GLU A 357 -34.28 5.23 -3.23
N LYS A 358 -35.17 4.64 -2.42
CA LYS A 358 -35.10 4.75 -0.95
C LYS A 358 -33.77 4.29 -0.37
N GLY A 359 -33.22 3.18 -0.88
CA GLY A 359 -31.96 2.63 -0.41
C GLY A 359 -30.76 3.50 -0.77
N ASP A 360 -30.75 4.12 -1.96
CA ASP A 360 -29.71 5.07 -2.34
C ASP A 360 -29.73 6.29 -1.41
N ILE A 361 -30.91 6.82 -1.08
CA ILE A 361 -31.05 7.94 -0.15
C ILE A 361 -30.56 7.57 1.26
N LEU A 362 -30.87 6.35 1.74
CA LEU A 362 -30.31 5.87 3.02
C LEU A 362 -28.78 5.88 3.01
N ASN A 363 -28.18 5.45 1.91
CA ASN A 363 -26.72 5.46 1.75
C ASN A 363 -26.16 6.89 1.76
N LEU A 364 -26.80 7.85 1.08
CA LEU A 364 -26.39 9.25 1.13
C LEU A 364 -26.47 9.85 2.55
N PHE A 365 -27.50 9.49 3.34
CA PHE A 365 -27.54 9.85 4.76
C PHE A 365 -26.42 9.24 5.57
N PHE A 366 -26.05 8.02 5.26
CA PHE A 366 -24.94 7.33 5.91
C PHE A 366 -23.61 8.02 5.60
N GLU A 367 -23.33 8.32 4.34
CA GLU A 367 -22.10 9.01 3.90
C GLU A 367 -21.98 10.41 4.55
N GLU A 368 -23.07 11.18 4.61
CA GLU A 368 -23.06 12.54 5.11
C GLU A 368 -22.96 12.62 6.65
N TYR A 369 -23.65 11.74 7.37
CA TYR A 369 -23.82 11.88 8.83
C TYR A 369 -23.11 10.84 9.68
N VAL A 370 -22.66 9.72 9.10
CA VAL A 370 -22.20 8.57 9.89
C VAL A 370 -20.73 8.30 9.73
N GLU A 371 -20.21 8.25 8.51
CA GLU A 371 -18.86 7.75 8.20
C GLU A 371 -17.77 8.41 9.06
N GLU A 372 -17.76 9.74 9.15
CA GLU A 372 -16.74 10.50 9.89
C GLU A 372 -16.73 10.20 11.39
N HIS A 373 -17.83 9.67 11.93
CA HIS A 373 -17.95 9.32 13.35
C HIS A 373 -17.45 7.90 13.68
N LEU A 374 -17.20 7.06 12.70
CA LEU A 374 -16.78 5.67 12.86
C LEU A 374 -15.26 5.57 13.11
N ILE A 375 -14.78 6.11 14.23
CA ILE A 375 -13.36 6.14 14.56
C ILE A 375 -12.87 4.77 15.03
N GLN A 376 -13.63 4.12 15.95
CA GLN A 376 -13.30 2.79 16.44
C GLN A 376 -13.70 1.72 15.42
N PRO A 377 -13.06 0.54 15.44
CA PRO A 377 -13.40 -0.56 14.53
C PRO A 377 -14.88 -0.91 14.60
N THR A 378 -15.62 -0.72 13.50
CA THR A 378 -17.07 -0.87 13.44
C THR A 378 -17.48 -1.58 12.15
N PHE A 379 -18.33 -2.60 12.26
CA PHE A 379 -19.04 -3.21 11.14
C PHE A 379 -20.40 -2.54 10.96
N VAL A 380 -20.61 -1.90 9.81
CA VAL A 380 -21.91 -1.38 9.42
C VAL A 380 -22.60 -2.43 8.55
N MET A 381 -23.70 -2.97 9.05
CA MET A 381 -24.37 -4.14 8.47
C MET A 381 -25.69 -3.77 7.79
N ASP A 382 -26.21 -4.73 7.02
CA ASP A 382 -27.56 -4.70 6.46
C ASP A 382 -27.78 -3.50 5.54
N HIS A 383 -26.96 -3.47 4.49
CA HIS A 383 -27.03 -2.46 3.44
C HIS A 383 -28.31 -2.62 2.58
N PRO A 384 -28.82 -1.53 1.96
CA PRO A 384 -29.95 -1.63 1.05
C PRO A 384 -29.62 -2.42 -0.22
N ILE A 385 -30.66 -3.02 -0.78
CA ILE A 385 -30.56 -3.89 -1.94
C ILE A 385 -30.15 -3.13 -3.20
N GLU A 386 -30.54 -1.88 -3.33
CA GLU A 386 -30.30 -1.02 -4.49
C GLU A 386 -28.80 -0.86 -4.78
N ILE A 387 -27.99 -0.75 -3.74
CA ILE A 387 -26.54 -0.56 -3.84
C ILE A 387 -25.74 -1.86 -3.70
N SER A 388 -26.39 -3.04 -3.77
CA SER A 388 -25.75 -4.33 -3.43
C SER A 388 -26.07 -5.43 -4.45
N PRO A 389 -25.61 -5.32 -5.71
CA PRO A 389 -26.07 -6.19 -6.80
C PRO A 389 -25.62 -7.65 -6.74
N LEU A 390 -24.59 -7.98 -5.93
CA LEU A 390 -23.96 -9.29 -5.87
C LEU A 390 -24.20 -10.03 -4.54
N THR A 391 -25.07 -9.45 -3.70
CA THR A 391 -25.27 -9.89 -2.31
C THR A 391 -26.62 -10.57 -2.11
N LYS A 392 -26.66 -11.55 -1.24
CA LYS A 392 -27.87 -12.29 -0.86
C LYS A 392 -28.80 -11.42 -0.01
N LYS A 393 -30.11 -11.45 -0.34
CA LYS A 393 -31.15 -10.77 0.43
C LYS A 393 -31.31 -11.37 1.82
N LYS A 394 -31.67 -10.55 2.78
CA LYS A 394 -32.10 -11.03 4.10
C LYS A 394 -33.47 -11.69 3.98
N PRO A 395 -33.62 -12.92 4.49
CA PRO A 395 -34.92 -13.61 4.39
C PRO A 395 -36.09 -12.89 5.10
N GLU A 396 -35.76 -12.23 6.23
CA GLU A 396 -36.74 -11.53 7.06
C GLU A 396 -37.13 -10.14 6.53
N ASN A 397 -36.26 -9.51 5.76
CA ASN A 397 -36.49 -8.20 5.14
C ASN A 397 -35.72 -8.06 3.82
N PRO A 398 -36.31 -8.40 2.68
CA PRO A 398 -35.64 -8.42 1.38
C PRO A 398 -35.21 -7.05 0.82
N ASP A 399 -35.61 -5.94 1.45
CA ASP A 399 -35.14 -4.60 1.09
C ASP A 399 -33.68 -4.39 1.52
N TYR A 400 -33.19 -5.25 2.41
CA TYR A 400 -31.79 -5.26 2.88
C TYR A 400 -31.11 -6.58 2.52
N VAL A 401 -29.77 -6.52 2.50
CA VAL A 401 -28.93 -7.65 2.14
C VAL A 401 -27.94 -8.01 3.25
N GLU A 402 -27.45 -9.24 3.26
CA GLU A 402 -26.42 -9.73 4.17
C GLU A 402 -25.04 -9.19 3.77
N ARG A 403 -24.82 -7.87 3.95
CA ARG A 403 -23.59 -7.14 3.66
C ARG A 403 -23.14 -6.37 4.89
N PHE A 404 -21.85 -6.23 5.03
CA PHE A 404 -21.26 -5.21 5.91
C PHE A 404 -20.10 -4.49 5.23
N GLU A 405 -19.89 -3.28 5.65
CA GLU A 405 -18.64 -2.56 5.44
C GLU A 405 -17.93 -2.40 6.79
N PHE A 406 -16.62 -2.59 6.78
CA PHE A 406 -15.78 -2.41 7.96
C PHE A 406 -15.16 -1.03 7.94
N PHE A 407 -15.48 -0.22 8.95
CA PHE A 407 -14.96 1.13 9.13
C PHE A 407 -13.96 1.21 10.26
N MET A 408 -12.94 2.03 10.07
CA MET A 408 -11.98 2.43 11.10
C MET A 408 -11.40 3.80 10.74
N ASN A 409 -11.37 4.74 11.70
CA ASN A 409 -10.91 6.12 11.49
C ASN A 409 -11.73 6.88 10.42
N GLY A 410 -13.04 6.62 10.34
CA GLY A 410 -13.93 7.21 9.34
C GLY A 410 -13.65 6.74 7.91
N TRP A 411 -13.00 5.60 7.72
CA TRP A 411 -12.67 5.04 6.42
C TRP A 411 -13.21 3.62 6.27
N GLU A 412 -13.81 3.33 5.14
CA GLU A 412 -14.07 1.98 4.70
C GLU A 412 -12.75 1.23 4.51
N MET A 413 -12.54 0.17 5.26
CA MET A 413 -11.35 -0.67 5.25
C MET A 413 -11.57 -1.99 4.53
N ALA A 414 -12.82 -2.49 4.51
CA ALA A 414 -13.21 -3.71 3.84
C ALA A 414 -14.71 -3.73 3.58
N ASN A 415 -15.13 -4.51 2.57
CA ASN A 415 -16.51 -4.73 2.18
C ASN A 415 -16.74 -6.24 2.01
N ALA A 416 -17.83 -6.76 2.59
CA ALA A 416 -18.09 -8.19 2.65
C ALA A 416 -19.57 -8.51 2.66
N TYR A 417 -19.90 -9.69 2.16
CA TYR A 417 -21.29 -10.16 2.16
C TYR A 417 -21.42 -11.69 2.07
N SER A 418 -22.63 -12.16 2.36
CA SER A 418 -23.04 -13.48 1.92
C SER A 418 -23.33 -13.43 0.42
N GLU A 419 -22.64 -14.26 -0.33
CA GLU A 419 -22.64 -14.22 -1.80
C GLU A 419 -24.01 -14.62 -2.38
N LEU A 420 -24.51 -13.83 -3.32
CA LEU A 420 -25.69 -14.20 -4.10
C LEU A 420 -25.33 -15.41 -4.98
N ASN A 421 -25.94 -16.55 -4.69
CA ASN A 421 -25.71 -17.80 -5.40
C ASN A 421 -26.95 -18.33 -6.16
N ASP A 422 -28.01 -17.52 -6.25
CA ASP A 422 -29.17 -17.77 -7.07
C ASP A 422 -28.97 -17.14 -8.46
N PRO A 423 -28.79 -17.95 -9.53
CA PRO A 423 -28.57 -17.43 -10.88
C PRO A 423 -29.76 -16.64 -11.45
N ILE A 424 -30.97 -16.90 -10.96
CA ILE A 424 -32.21 -16.23 -11.43
C ILE A 424 -32.23 -14.83 -10.83
N ASP A 425 -32.03 -14.69 -9.51
CA ASP A 425 -31.95 -13.39 -8.84
C ASP A 425 -30.75 -12.59 -9.36
N GLN A 426 -29.58 -13.24 -9.54
CA GLN A 426 -28.40 -12.56 -10.08
C GLN A 426 -28.64 -11.99 -11.49
N ARG A 427 -29.34 -12.72 -12.37
CA ARG A 427 -29.71 -12.21 -13.70
C ARG A 427 -30.63 -10.98 -13.61
N ALA A 428 -31.58 -11.00 -12.69
CA ALA A 428 -32.45 -9.85 -12.46
C ALA A 428 -31.67 -8.63 -11.94
N ARG A 429 -30.70 -8.84 -11.06
CA ARG A 429 -29.82 -7.77 -10.56
C ARG A 429 -28.95 -7.17 -11.66
N PHE A 430 -28.35 -8.00 -12.53
CA PHE A 430 -27.60 -7.51 -13.69
C PHE A 430 -28.47 -6.75 -14.67
N ALA A 431 -29.71 -7.19 -14.90
CA ALA A 431 -30.64 -6.44 -15.75
C ALA A 431 -30.94 -5.03 -15.19
N ALA A 432 -31.13 -4.90 -13.87
CA ALA A 432 -31.27 -3.61 -13.21
C ALA A 432 -30.03 -2.72 -13.34
N GLN A 433 -28.81 -3.31 -13.27
CA GLN A 433 -27.58 -2.57 -13.51
C GLN A 433 -27.45 -2.09 -14.96
N GLU A 434 -27.85 -2.89 -15.94
CA GLU A 434 -27.87 -2.47 -17.36
C GLU A 434 -28.87 -1.31 -17.59
N GLU A 435 -30.01 -1.31 -16.89
CA GLU A 435 -30.97 -0.20 -16.93
C GLU A 435 -30.35 1.07 -16.30
N ALA A 436 -29.68 0.94 -15.17
CA ALA A 436 -28.94 2.05 -14.52
C ALA A 436 -27.84 2.62 -15.43
N PHE A 437 -27.07 1.74 -16.10
CA PHE A 437 -26.06 2.15 -17.08
C PHE A 437 -26.71 2.92 -18.25
N ALA A 438 -27.81 2.43 -18.80
CA ALA A 438 -28.55 3.10 -19.86
C ALA A 438 -29.14 4.46 -19.41
N ALA A 439 -29.42 4.62 -18.12
CA ALA A 439 -29.85 5.86 -17.49
C ALA A 439 -28.70 6.84 -17.15
N GLY A 440 -27.46 6.46 -17.43
CA GLY A 440 -26.28 7.32 -17.28
C GLY A 440 -25.35 6.99 -16.12
N ASP A 441 -25.56 5.87 -15.43
CA ASP A 441 -24.64 5.38 -14.39
C ASP A 441 -23.44 4.66 -15.04
N GLU A 442 -22.37 5.39 -15.29
CA GLU A 442 -21.16 4.85 -15.94
C GLU A 442 -20.38 3.83 -15.08
N GLU A 443 -20.75 3.67 -13.80
CA GLU A 443 -20.13 2.72 -12.86
C GLU A 443 -20.93 1.43 -12.69
N ALA A 444 -22.16 1.36 -13.26
CA ALA A 444 -22.99 0.18 -13.20
C ALA A 444 -22.36 -1.02 -13.92
N ASN A 445 -22.53 -2.21 -13.35
CA ASN A 445 -21.93 -3.43 -13.88
C ASN A 445 -22.67 -3.92 -15.12
N HIS A 446 -21.92 -4.40 -16.12
CA HIS A 446 -22.48 -5.13 -17.26
C HIS A 446 -22.73 -6.59 -16.91
N THR A 447 -23.73 -7.18 -17.60
CA THR A 447 -24.06 -8.59 -17.48
C THR A 447 -22.86 -9.47 -17.89
N ASP A 448 -22.48 -10.38 -17.00
CA ASP A 448 -21.46 -11.42 -17.27
C ASP A 448 -22.17 -12.77 -17.44
N GLU A 449 -22.42 -13.17 -18.69
CA GLU A 449 -23.10 -14.41 -19.02
C GLU A 449 -22.30 -15.65 -18.61
N ASP A 450 -20.96 -15.60 -18.63
CA ASP A 450 -20.11 -16.71 -18.20
C ASP A 450 -20.21 -16.89 -16.68
N PHE A 451 -20.26 -15.80 -15.92
CA PHE A 451 -20.51 -15.86 -14.48
C PHE A 451 -21.89 -16.41 -14.15
N LEU A 452 -22.94 -15.99 -14.87
CA LEU A 452 -24.29 -16.55 -14.71
C LEU A 452 -24.34 -18.05 -15.05
N ASN A 453 -23.62 -18.49 -16.06
CA ASN A 453 -23.49 -19.90 -16.39
C ASN A 453 -22.78 -20.68 -15.26
N ALA A 454 -21.72 -20.10 -14.68
CA ALA A 454 -21.02 -20.71 -13.53
C ALA A 454 -21.97 -20.84 -12.33
N LEU A 455 -22.73 -19.80 -11.97
CA LEU A 455 -23.75 -19.88 -10.91
C LEU A 455 -24.81 -20.95 -11.19
N SER A 456 -25.19 -21.13 -12.46
CA SER A 456 -26.20 -22.11 -12.88
C SER A 456 -25.70 -23.57 -12.72
N ILE A 457 -24.37 -23.79 -12.71
CA ILE A 457 -23.77 -25.10 -12.37
C ILE A 457 -23.94 -25.37 -10.86
N GLY A 458 -23.98 -24.33 -10.04
CA GLY A 458 -24.21 -24.40 -8.60
C GLY A 458 -23.03 -23.86 -7.80
N MET A 459 -23.25 -22.78 -7.07
CA MET A 459 -22.31 -22.24 -6.09
C MET A 459 -22.81 -22.53 -4.67
N PRO A 460 -21.98 -23.11 -3.77
CA PRO A 460 -22.40 -23.33 -2.39
C PRO A 460 -22.64 -21.98 -1.67
N PRO A 461 -23.36 -21.98 -0.52
CA PRO A 461 -23.37 -20.83 0.36
C PRO A 461 -21.96 -20.37 0.66
N THR A 462 -21.67 -19.09 0.45
CA THR A 462 -20.30 -18.55 0.47
C THR A 462 -20.29 -17.18 1.11
N GLY A 463 -19.32 -16.92 1.96
CA GLY A 463 -18.97 -15.57 2.40
C GLY A 463 -17.76 -15.05 1.64
N GLY A 464 -17.81 -13.80 1.22
CA GLY A 464 -16.72 -13.12 0.54
C GLY A 464 -16.40 -11.77 1.17
N ILE A 465 -15.15 -11.31 1.01
CA ILE A 465 -14.68 -10.02 1.52
C ILE A 465 -13.54 -9.47 0.69
N GLY A 466 -13.58 -8.16 0.43
CA GLY A 466 -12.49 -7.39 -0.16
C GLY A 466 -11.85 -6.44 0.86
N PHE A 467 -10.52 -6.46 0.94
CA PHE A 467 -9.72 -5.59 1.82
C PHE A 467 -8.87 -4.61 1.03
N GLY A 468 -8.95 -3.33 1.35
CA GLY A 468 -8.01 -2.33 0.86
C GLY A 468 -6.64 -2.47 1.54
N ILE A 469 -5.70 -3.17 0.92
CA ILE A 469 -4.36 -3.41 1.49
C ILE A 469 -3.59 -2.11 1.68
N ASP A 470 -3.69 -1.18 0.74
CA ASP A 470 -3.02 0.12 0.88
C ASP A 470 -3.56 0.91 2.08
N ARG A 471 -4.88 0.93 2.29
CA ARG A 471 -5.52 1.55 3.47
C ARG A 471 -5.09 0.86 4.78
N MET A 472 -5.01 -0.47 4.80
CA MET A 472 -4.50 -1.22 5.95
C MET A 472 -3.05 -0.82 6.27
N VAL A 473 -2.18 -0.71 5.27
CA VAL A 473 -0.79 -0.28 5.45
C VAL A 473 -0.72 1.17 5.95
N MET A 474 -1.55 2.08 5.42
CA MET A 474 -1.64 3.47 5.91
C MET A 474 -1.95 3.50 7.40
N MET A 475 -2.92 2.72 7.88
CA MET A 475 -3.26 2.62 9.30
C MET A 475 -2.11 2.06 10.15
N MET A 476 -1.46 0.97 9.68
CA MET A 476 -0.35 0.32 10.41
C MET A 476 0.93 1.16 10.46
N THR A 477 1.08 2.15 9.58
CA THR A 477 2.29 2.99 9.45
C THR A 477 2.05 4.46 9.77
N ASN A 478 0.82 4.83 10.14
CA ASN A 478 0.42 6.23 10.35
C ASN A 478 0.78 7.12 9.14
N SER A 479 0.51 6.64 7.93
CA SER A 479 0.83 7.34 6.69
C SER A 479 -0.37 8.13 6.19
N PRO A 480 -0.29 9.47 6.03
CA PRO A 480 -1.45 10.32 5.77
C PRO A 480 -2.00 10.22 4.34
N ALA A 481 -1.23 9.68 3.39
CA ALA A 481 -1.66 9.56 2.01
C ALA A 481 -1.29 8.19 1.41
N ILE A 482 -2.14 7.69 0.50
CA ILE A 482 -1.89 6.44 -0.22
C ILE A 482 -0.54 6.45 -0.96
N ARG A 483 -0.10 7.62 -1.44
CA ARG A 483 1.20 7.78 -2.10
C ARG A 483 2.39 7.56 -1.17
N ASP A 484 2.22 7.69 0.15
CA ASP A 484 3.26 7.40 1.13
C ASP A 484 3.54 5.90 1.24
N VAL A 485 2.54 5.08 0.99
CA VAL A 485 2.63 3.61 1.07
C VAL A 485 2.78 2.92 -0.29
N LEU A 486 2.81 3.68 -1.39
CA LEU A 486 3.14 3.21 -2.73
C LEU A 486 4.57 3.60 -3.09
N LEU A 487 5.39 2.63 -3.54
CA LEU A 487 6.79 2.89 -3.93
C LEU A 487 6.85 3.91 -5.07
N PHE A 488 6.06 3.70 -6.11
CA PHE A 488 5.99 4.56 -7.29
C PHE A 488 4.53 4.90 -7.58
N PRO A 489 3.95 5.91 -6.89
CA PRO A 489 2.56 6.33 -7.11
C PRO A 489 2.41 6.99 -8.49
N THR A 490 1.20 6.95 -9.01
CA THR A 490 0.85 7.71 -10.22
C THR A 490 0.94 9.20 -9.93
N MET A 491 1.67 9.93 -10.77
CA MET A 491 1.89 11.37 -10.64
C MET A 491 1.50 12.08 -11.92
N LYS A 492 0.92 13.28 -11.78
CA LYS A 492 0.65 14.15 -12.92
C LYS A 492 1.96 14.48 -13.65
N SER A 493 1.96 14.43 -14.99
CA SER A 493 3.11 14.84 -15.80
C SER A 493 3.50 16.30 -15.52
N LEU A 494 4.81 16.57 -15.46
CA LEU A 494 5.32 17.94 -15.28
C LEU A 494 5.14 18.81 -16.53
N ASP A 495 4.96 18.17 -17.69
CA ASP A 495 4.86 18.84 -18.99
C ASP A 495 3.40 19.11 -19.42
N LYS A 496 2.43 18.95 -18.52
CA LYS A 496 1.00 19.20 -18.79
C LYS A 496 0.40 20.17 -17.80
#